data_40ce3e2e9bdb5c5e95e8767b8fd4f7ee
#
_entry.id   40ce3e2e9bdb5c5e95e8767b8fd4f7ee
#
_cell.length_a   1.000
_cell.length_b   1.000
_cell.length_c   1.000
_cell.angle_alpha   90.00
_cell.angle_beta   90.00
_cell.angle_gamma   90.00
#
_symmetry.space_group_name_H-M   'P 1'
#
loop_
_entity.id
_entity.type
_entity.pdbx_description
1 polymer ?
#
loop_
_entity_poly.entity_id
_entity_poly.type
_entity_poly.pdbx_seq_one_letter_code
_entity_poly.pdbx_strand_id
1 'polypeptide(L)'
;MTGKGGIDMSEPIRVVHYINQFFAGMGAEDTASVGVSVREEPVGPGLGLQKELGDDYKIVATIICGDNTIAEKTDEVLAEFDKLLRKYGAQLFIAGPGFNAGRYGIGCGASAAYATEKMKLPAVTALYSENPGTDLYKDRCYILQTDNSAAGMRKTLPKLAAFAKRLAEGSPIGDGKKEGYHGSGPAVEIDYSVPASSRGVDMLLAKYYGRPFATEVRMPNHEEIPLPVLHKPLKEIKLALVTDGGLVPKGNPDSMVPTNSKTFNKYRIGNVARLDAKDYEVSHQGYNNAFVLDDPNRLVPVDAALDLKKKGVIGELLDSYYTTAGVMTPMEMGKKFGSEIAADLRKQDVDAVILTSTXGTSSRCGAVMTKEIERAGIPVIHVTNLTEISKGIGSHRILRGNSVLHVFGNPKLPKEQEFKYREERLEKALDMLEEKPEAGQHTLIEE
;
A
#
# COMPACT_ATOMS: atom_id res chain seq x y z
N MET A 1 41.07 36.04 -10.90
CA MET A 1 41.18 34.68 -11.45
C MET A 1 40.13 33.81 -10.76
N THR A 2 38.99 33.69 -11.38
CA THR A 2 37.90 32.88 -10.81
C THR A 2 38.02 31.50 -11.45
N GLY A 3 38.48 30.54 -10.68
CA GLY A 3 38.50 29.15 -11.11
C GLY A 3 37.10 28.62 -11.24
N LYS A 4 36.63 28.41 -12.47
CA LYS A 4 35.45 27.60 -12.69
C LYS A 4 35.87 26.17 -12.38
N GLY A 5 35.34 25.62 -11.29
CA GLY A 5 35.51 24.22 -11.01
C GLY A 5 34.80 23.45 -12.12
N GLY A 6 35.56 22.99 -13.08
CA GLY A 6 35.04 22.11 -14.13
C GLY A 6 34.62 20.80 -13.51
N ILE A 7 33.39 20.36 -13.78
CA ILE A 7 32.95 19.02 -13.46
C ILE A 7 33.87 18.10 -14.28
N ASP A 8 34.55 17.21 -13.59
CA ASP A 8 35.38 16.21 -14.26
C ASP A 8 34.45 15.23 -14.98
N MET A 9 34.34 15.41 -16.29
CA MET A 9 33.45 14.60 -17.16
C MET A 9 34.00 13.20 -17.41
N SER A 10 35.08 12.79 -16.71
CA SER A 10 35.71 11.49 -16.95
C SER A 10 35.07 10.35 -16.12
N GLU A 11 34.34 10.67 -15.05
CA GLU A 11 33.74 9.65 -14.21
C GLU A 11 32.23 9.56 -14.42
N PRO A 12 31.69 8.35 -14.53
CA PRO A 12 30.23 8.22 -14.71
C PRO A 12 29.46 8.67 -13.48
N ILE A 13 28.23 9.12 -13.72
CA ILE A 13 27.28 9.46 -12.65
C ILE A 13 26.97 8.19 -11.86
N ARG A 14 27.04 8.28 -10.56
CA ARG A 14 26.83 7.14 -9.66
C ARG A 14 25.35 6.94 -9.38
N VAL A 15 24.85 5.79 -9.80
CA VAL A 15 23.45 5.42 -9.67
C VAL A 15 23.30 4.31 -8.63
N VAL A 16 22.34 4.44 -7.73
CA VAL A 16 21.93 3.34 -6.85
C VAL A 16 20.52 2.92 -7.26
N HIS A 17 20.32 1.63 -7.38
CA HIS A 17 19.07 1.03 -7.81
C HIS A 17 18.48 0.19 -6.69
N TYR A 18 17.16 0.28 -6.48
CA TYR A 18 16.44 -0.55 -5.50
C TYR A 18 15.51 -1.51 -6.21
N ILE A 19 15.61 -2.80 -5.85
CA ILE A 19 14.71 -3.85 -6.30
C ILE A 19 14.29 -4.72 -5.11
N ASN A 20 13.21 -5.49 -5.28
CA ASN A 20 12.75 -6.41 -4.25
C ASN A 20 13.42 -7.79 -4.37
N GLN A 21 13.09 -8.69 -3.44
CA GLN A 21 13.61 -10.05 -3.42
C GLN A 21 13.32 -10.84 -4.69
N PHE A 22 12.16 -10.61 -5.28
CA PHE A 22 11.74 -11.34 -6.48
C PHE A 22 12.64 -10.99 -7.67
N PHE A 23 12.81 -9.70 -7.94
CA PHE A 23 13.65 -9.26 -9.04
C PHE A 23 15.14 -9.51 -8.79
N ALA A 24 15.52 -9.69 -7.53
CA ALA A 24 16.89 -10.07 -7.19
C ALA A 24 17.15 -11.59 -7.33
N GLY A 25 16.12 -12.34 -7.68
CA GLY A 25 16.25 -13.79 -7.87
C GLY A 25 16.37 -14.57 -6.57
N MET A 26 15.93 -13.98 -5.45
CA MET A 26 16.04 -14.63 -4.13
C MET A 26 14.84 -15.54 -3.82
N GLY A 27 13.73 -15.33 -4.49
CA GLY A 27 12.48 -16.05 -4.25
C GLY A 27 11.29 -15.11 -4.38
N ALA A 28 10.11 -15.61 -4.09
CA ALA A 28 8.87 -14.86 -4.20
C ALA A 28 8.33 -14.53 -2.81
N GLU A 29 7.11 -15.00 -2.50
CA GLU A 29 6.51 -14.72 -1.19
C GLU A 29 7.24 -15.41 -0.05
N ASP A 30 7.89 -16.53 -0.33
CA ASP A 30 8.66 -17.27 0.65
C ASP A 30 9.86 -16.48 1.20
N THR A 31 10.37 -15.53 0.43
CA THR A 31 11.51 -14.69 0.84
C THR A 31 11.13 -13.21 0.99
N ALA A 32 9.84 -12.89 1.05
CA ALA A 32 9.41 -11.49 1.11
C ALA A 32 9.77 -10.79 2.42
N SER A 33 10.21 -11.52 3.44
CA SER A 33 10.59 -10.94 4.73
C SER A 33 12.11 -10.80 4.93
N VAL A 34 12.90 -10.96 3.86
CA VAL A 34 14.36 -10.74 3.99
C VAL A 34 14.65 -9.26 4.25
N GLY A 35 15.72 -9.02 5.01
CA GLY A 35 16.14 -7.65 5.34
C GLY A 35 16.81 -6.94 4.17
N VAL A 36 17.34 -5.76 4.47
CA VAL A 36 18.06 -4.97 3.48
C VAL A 36 19.43 -5.60 3.22
N SER A 37 19.78 -5.73 1.96
CA SER A 37 21.12 -6.15 1.53
C SER A 37 21.53 -5.33 0.30
N VAL A 38 22.78 -5.44 -0.09
CA VAL A 38 23.30 -4.66 -1.21
C VAL A 38 24.24 -5.53 -2.04
N ARG A 39 24.22 -5.34 -3.37
CA ARG A 39 25.21 -5.90 -4.28
C ARG A 39 25.82 -4.75 -5.06
N GLU A 40 27.16 -4.81 -5.25
CA GLU A 40 27.90 -3.73 -5.90
C GLU A 40 27.94 -3.94 -7.42
N GLU A 41 26.76 -4.19 -7.99
CA GLU A 41 26.60 -4.46 -9.42
C GLU A 41 25.12 -4.28 -9.78
N PRO A 42 24.81 -4.12 -11.08
CA PRO A 42 23.43 -4.21 -11.53
C PRO A 42 22.89 -5.63 -11.34
N VAL A 43 21.64 -5.75 -10.89
CA VAL A 43 20.97 -7.04 -10.60
C VAL A 43 19.58 -7.04 -11.21
N GLY A 44 19.19 -8.18 -11.80
CA GLY A 44 17.87 -8.36 -12.36
C GLY A 44 17.55 -7.31 -13.42
N PRO A 45 16.45 -6.54 -13.27
CA PRO A 45 16.14 -5.49 -14.25
C PRO A 45 17.21 -4.40 -14.30
N GLY A 46 18.06 -4.31 -13.29
CA GLY A 46 19.20 -3.39 -13.31
C GLY A 46 20.16 -3.63 -14.46
N LEU A 47 20.26 -4.86 -14.96
CA LEU A 47 21.10 -5.16 -16.13
C LEU A 47 20.58 -4.42 -17.35
N GLY A 48 19.27 -4.50 -17.60
CA GLY A 48 18.65 -3.77 -18.70
C GLY A 48 18.66 -2.27 -18.48
N LEU A 49 18.45 -1.84 -17.24
CA LEU A 49 18.49 -0.42 -16.87
C LEU A 49 19.87 0.17 -17.13
N GLN A 50 20.94 -0.53 -16.75
CA GLN A 50 22.30 -0.09 -16.97
C GLN A 50 22.59 0.09 -18.47
N LYS A 51 22.12 -0.85 -19.27
CA LYS A 51 22.27 -0.77 -20.73
C LYS A 51 21.60 0.50 -21.27
N GLU A 52 20.40 0.80 -20.82
CA GLU A 52 19.65 1.98 -21.27
C GLU A 52 20.25 3.28 -20.74
N LEU A 53 20.86 3.26 -19.55
CA LEU A 53 21.52 4.45 -18.99
C LEU A 53 22.78 4.82 -19.77
N GLY A 54 23.49 3.83 -20.29
CA GLY A 54 24.71 4.06 -21.05
C GLY A 54 25.95 4.26 -20.18
N ASP A 55 27.06 4.50 -20.83
CA ASP A 55 28.38 4.51 -20.17
C ASP A 55 28.63 5.75 -19.31
N ASP A 56 27.87 6.81 -19.46
CA ASP A 56 28.00 8.01 -18.65
C ASP A 56 27.36 7.85 -17.25
N TYR A 57 26.71 6.75 -17.02
CA TYR A 57 26.03 6.40 -15.76
C TYR A 57 26.45 5.01 -15.33
N LYS A 58 26.67 4.81 -14.05
CA LYS A 58 27.04 3.49 -13.55
C LYS A 58 26.21 3.14 -12.32
N ILE A 59 25.50 2.02 -12.40
CA ILE A 59 24.84 1.45 -11.21
C ILE A 59 25.95 0.87 -10.32
N VAL A 60 26.31 1.63 -9.29
CA VAL A 60 27.41 1.24 -8.38
C VAL A 60 26.93 0.30 -7.29
N ALA A 61 25.62 0.28 -7.03
CA ALA A 61 25.04 -0.61 -6.03
C ALA A 61 23.57 -0.83 -6.32
N THR A 62 23.11 -2.04 -6.01
CA THR A 62 21.70 -2.41 -6.01
C THR A 62 21.31 -2.73 -4.58
N ILE A 63 20.35 -1.99 -4.04
CA ILE A 63 19.77 -2.26 -2.73
C ILE A 63 18.64 -3.27 -2.95
N ILE A 64 18.61 -4.31 -2.12
CA ILE A 64 17.58 -5.35 -2.17
C ILE A 64 16.90 -5.38 -0.82
N CYS A 65 15.58 -5.40 -0.83
CA CYS A 65 14.80 -5.49 0.41
C CYS A 65 13.55 -6.29 0.17
N GLY A 66 13.18 -7.11 1.13
CA GLY A 66 11.96 -7.91 1.05
C GLY A 66 10.72 -7.02 1.11
N ASP A 67 9.70 -7.40 0.33
CA ASP A 67 8.45 -6.62 0.24
C ASP A 67 7.76 -6.47 1.60
N ASN A 68 7.73 -7.54 2.41
CA ASN A 68 7.16 -7.45 3.76
C ASN A 68 7.99 -6.53 4.64
N THR A 69 9.30 -6.61 4.55
CA THR A 69 10.21 -5.86 5.39
C THR A 69 10.01 -4.36 5.20
N ILE A 70 10.03 -3.89 3.95
CA ILE A 70 9.86 -2.46 3.71
C ILE A 70 8.43 -2.00 4.03
N ALA A 71 7.44 -2.86 3.82
CA ALA A 71 6.05 -2.52 4.11
C ALA A 71 5.78 -2.41 5.61
N GLU A 72 6.38 -3.29 6.41
CA GLU A 72 6.12 -3.35 7.85
C GLU A 72 7.06 -2.47 8.68
N LYS A 73 8.25 -2.19 8.17
CA LYS A 73 9.29 -1.45 8.90
C LYS A 73 9.81 -0.28 8.06
N THR A 74 8.91 0.46 7.44
CA THR A 74 9.25 1.48 6.45
C THR A 74 10.31 2.46 6.95
N ASP A 75 10.11 3.06 8.12
CA ASP A 75 11.04 4.09 8.61
C ASP A 75 12.44 3.52 8.89
N GLU A 76 12.50 2.31 9.47
CA GLU A 76 13.78 1.64 9.74
C GLU A 76 14.52 1.32 8.44
N VAL A 77 13.77 0.83 7.44
CA VAL A 77 14.33 0.48 6.13
C VAL A 77 14.82 1.73 5.41
N LEU A 78 14.05 2.83 5.44
CA LEU A 78 14.46 4.07 4.80
C LEU A 78 15.73 4.64 5.46
N ALA A 79 15.89 4.47 6.78
CA ALA A 79 17.13 4.87 7.46
C ALA A 79 18.33 4.05 6.95
N GLU A 80 18.12 2.76 6.70
CA GLU A 80 19.17 1.91 6.11
C GLU A 80 19.48 2.33 4.67
N PHE A 81 18.45 2.64 3.88
CA PHE A 81 18.64 3.14 2.51
C PHE A 81 19.45 4.44 2.52
N ASP A 82 19.15 5.36 3.46
CA ASP A 82 19.87 6.62 3.58
C ASP A 82 21.37 6.36 3.76
N LYS A 83 21.71 5.47 4.68
CA LYS A 83 23.11 5.11 4.93
C LYS A 83 23.79 4.54 3.68
N LEU A 84 23.10 3.67 2.97
CA LEU A 84 23.64 3.04 1.76
C LEU A 84 23.79 4.06 0.62
N LEU A 85 22.79 4.92 0.44
CA LEU A 85 22.87 5.97 -0.60
C LEU A 85 24.07 6.88 -0.35
N ARG A 86 24.33 7.23 0.90
CA ARG A 86 25.51 8.03 1.26
C ARG A 86 26.81 7.25 1.08
N LYS A 87 26.84 5.99 1.54
CA LYS A 87 28.01 5.12 1.43
C LYS A 87 28.48 4.98 -0.02
N TYR A 88 27.53 4.81 -0.94
CA TYR A 88 27.87 4.60 -2.35
C TYR A 88 27.94 5.90 -3.14
N GLY A 89 27.76 7.03 -2.48
CA GLY A 89 27.87 8.34 -3.11
C GLY A 89 26.84 8.53 -4.22
N ALA A 90 25.61 8.12 -3.98
CA ALA A 90 24.56 8.17 -5.00
C ALA A 90 24.35 9.60 -5.51
N GLN A 91 24.34 9.75 -6.82
CA GLN A 91 24.01 11.00 -7.50
C GLN A 91 22.66 10.91 -8.20
N LEU A 92 22.13 9.69 -8.30
CA LEU A 92 20.84 9.40 -8.87
C LEU A 92 20.33 8.13 -8.22
N PHE A 93 19.06 8.13 -7.80
CA PHE A 93 18.41 6.95 -7.22
C PHE A 93 17.23 6.53 -8.09
N ILE A 94 17.21 5.25 -8.45
CA ILE A 94 16.11 4.68 -9.25
C ILE A 94 15.54 3.49 -8.47
N ALA A 95 14.23 3.52 -8.24
CA ALA A 95 13.53 2.43 -7.56
C ALA A 95 12.64 1.70 -8.57
N GLY A 96 12.63 0.40 -8.52
CA GLY A 96 11.76 -0.40 -9.36
C GLY A 96 12.29 -0.67 -10.77
N PRO A 97 11.40 -0.76 -11.76
CA PRO A 97 9.95 -0.43 -11.77
C PRO A 97 9.11 -1.41 -10.97
N GLY A 98 8.07 -0.88 -10.32
CA GLY A 98 7.21 -1.70 -9.45
C GLY A 98 5.92 -2.18 -10.10
N PHE A 99 5.55 -1.63 -11.24
CA PHE A 99 4.32 -1.98 -11.96
C PHE A 99 3.11 -1.93 -11.02
N ASN A 100 2.35 -3.02 -10.89
CA ASN A 100 1.21 -3.06 -9.97
C ASN A 100 1.44 -3.97 -8.76
N ALA A 101 2.69 -4.26 -8.42
CA ALA A 101 3.00 -5.03 -7.22
C ALA A 101 2.82 -4.12 -5.99
N GLY A 102 1.89 -4.46 -5.11
CA GLY A 102 1.40 -3.54 -4.08
C GLY A 102 2.45 -3.09 -3.06
N ARG A 103 3.02 -4.05 -2.31
CA ARG A 103 4.04 -3.72 -1.29
C ARG A 103 5.32 -3.17 -1.92
N TYR A 104 5.72 -3.74 -3.06
CA TYR A 104 6.88 -3.27 -3.80
C TYR A 104 6.67 -1.83 -4.27
N GLY A 105 5.48 -1.52 -4.80
CA GLY A 105 5.15 -0.17 -5.24
C GLY A 105 5.22 0.84 -4.10
N ILE A 106 4.76 0.45 -2.92
CA ILE A 106 4.88 1.31 -1.73
C ILE A 106 6.34 1.53 -1.40
N GLY A 107 7.15 0.47 -1.43
CA GLY A 107 8.58 0.59 -1.17
C GLY A 107 9.28 1.49 -2.19
N CYS A 108 8.93 1.34 -3.47
CA CYS A 108 9.47 2.18 -4.54
C CYS A 108 9.09 3.65 -4.32
N GLY A 109 7.83 3.91 -4.04
CA GLY A 109 7.35 5.27 -3.82
C GLY A 109 7.95 5.89 -2.56
N ALA A 110 7.95 5.13 -1.46
CA ALA A 110 8.49 5.63 -0.18
C ALA A 110 9.96 5.98 -0.31
N SER A 111 10.76 5.10 -0.94
CA SER A 111 12.19 5.33 -1.07
C SER A 111 12.49 6.48 -2.03
N ALA A 112 11.79 6.57 -3.15
CA ALA A 112 11.97 7.67 -4.10
C ALA A 112 11.57 9.01 -3.46
N ALA A 113 10.46 9.03 -2.70
CA ALA A 113 10.01 10.22 -1.99
C ALA A 113 11.04 10.66 -0.94
N TYR A 114 11.56 9.70 -0.18
CA TYR A 114 12.59 9.98 0.84
C TYR A 114 13.83 10.60 0.19
N ALA A 115 14.31 9.97 -0.90
CA ALA A 115 15.49 10.48 -1.59
C ALA A 115 15.26 11.91 -2.11
N THR A 116 14.06 12.16 -2.66
CA THR A 116 13.70 13.47 -3.19
C THR A 116 13.61 14.52 -2.07
N GLU A 117 12.87 14.22 -1.01
CA GLU A 117 12.52 15.20 0.03
C GLU A 117 13.61 15.38 1.08
N LYS A 118 14.16 14.29 1.58
CA LYS A 118 15.09 14.32 2.71
C LYS A 118 16.54 14.46 2.27
N MET A 119 16.89 13.87 1.13
CA MET A 119 18.29 13.86 0.67
C MET A 119 18.54 14.84 -0.47
N LYS A 120 17.49 15.41 -1.05
CA LYS A 120 17.58 16.31 -2.21
C LYS A 120 18.33 15.62 -3.36
N LEU A 121 18.13 14.33 -3.51
CA LEU A 121 18.79 13.49 -4.49
C LEU A 121 17.85 13.29 -5.68
N PRO A 122 18.31 13.46 -6.92
CA PRO A 122 17.47 13.11 -8.07
C PRO A 122 17.00 11.66 -7.94
N ALA A 123 15.69 11.46 -7.99
CA ALA A 123 15.12 10.13 -7.76
C ALA A 123 13.84 9.94 -8.55
N VAL A 124 13.61 8.70 -9.00
CA VAL A 124 12.43 8.37 -9.79
C VAL A 124 12.07 6.89 -9.60
N THR A 125 10.79 6.60 -9.73
CA THR A 125 10.31 5.23 -9.83
C THR A 125 9.27 5.14 -10.95
N ALA A 126 8.72 3.96 -11.16
CA ALA A 126 7.75 3.73 -12.23
C ALA A 126 6.70 2.72 -11.75
N LEU A 127 5.44 3.11 -11.76
CA LEU A 127 4.33 2.32 -11.22
C LEU A 127 3.09 2.44 -12.10
N TYR A 128 2.23 1.45 -12.00
CA TYR A 128 0.92 1.47 -12.63
C TYR A 128 0.00 2.48 -11.91
N SER A 129 -0.97 3.03 -12.65
CA SER A 129 -1.87 4.06 -12.13
C SER A 129 -2.65 3.62 -10.88
N GLU A 130 -3.01 2.35 -10.78
CA GLU A 130 -3.75 1.84 -9.63
C GLU A 130 -2.85 1.21 -8.55
N ASN A 131 -1.54 1.30 -8.69
CA ASN A 131 -0.66 0.84 -7.62
C ASN A 131 -0.86 1.73 -6.39
N PRO A 132 -1.04 1.16 -5.19
CA PRO A 132 -1.22 2.00 -4.00
C PRO A 132 -0.06 2.98 -3.76
N GLY A 133 1.15 2.63 -4.15
CA GLY A 133 2.29 3.54 -4.05
C GLY A 133 2.16 4.77 -4.92
N THR A 134 1.44 4.66 -6.04
CA THR A 134 1.21 5.81 -6.91
C THR A 134 0.43 6.89 -6.18
N ASP A 135 -0.72 6.55 -5.61
CA ASP A 135 -1.54 7.53 -4.90
C ASP A 135 -0.83 8.14 -3.70
N LEU A 136 -0.08 7.30 -2.97
CA LEU A 136 0.59 7.77 -1.76
C LEU A 136 1.73 8.75 -2.06
N TYR A 137 2.43 8.56 -3.19
CA TYR A 137 3.72 9.25 -3.39
C TYR A 137 3.80 10.12 -4.63
N LYS A 138 2.79 10.18 -5.48
CA LYS A 138 2.86 10.95 -6.74
C LYS A 138 3.02 12.46 -6.53
N ASP A 139 2.69 12.97 -5.35
CA ASP A 139 2.88 14.39 -5.02
C ASP A 139 4.21 14.65 -4.31
N ARG A 140 5.03 13.60 -4.13
CA ARG A 140 6.26 13.69 -3.33
C ARG A 140 7.51 13.28 -4.10
N CYS A 141 7.33 12.60 -5.22
CA CYS A 141 8.44 12.21 -6.10
C CYS A 141 7.90 11.98 -7.50
N TYR A 142 8.80 11.78 -8.46
CA TYR A 142 8.39 11.44 -9.82
C TYR A 142 8.12 9.94 -9.91
N ILE A 143 6.94 9.59 -10.42
CA ILE A 143 6.51 8.20 -10.64
C ILE A 143 6.06 8.07 -12.08
N LEU A 144 6.84 7.42 -12.92
CA LEU A 144 6.49 7.23 -14.33
C LEU A 144 5.35 6.22 -14.45
N GLN A 145 4.55 6.39 -15.50
CA GLN A 145 3.41 5.51 -15.77
C GLN A 145 3.89 4.21 -16.40
N THR A 146 3.36 3.09 -15.92
CA THR A 146 3.65 1.76 -16.51
C THR A 146 2.36 1.01 -16.82
N ASP A 147 2.49 -0.07 -17.56
CA ASP A 147 1.44 -1.09 -17.66
C ASP A 147 1.27 -1.77 -16.29
N ASN A 148 0.23 -2.60 -16.18
CA ASN A 148 -0.07 -3.23 -14.89
C ASN A 148 0.82 -4.43 -14.55
N SER A 149 1.64 -4.91 -15.49
CA SER A 149 2.47 -6.09 -15.22
C SER A 149 3.89 -5.91 -15.71
N ALA A 150 4.79 -6.72 -15.15
CA ALA A 150 6.21 -6.74 -15.51
C ALA A 150 6.46 -7.21 -16.94
N ALA A 151 5.45 -7.71 -17.65
CA ALA A 151 5.55 -7.97 -19.07
C ALA A 151 5.94 -6.70 -19.84
N GLY A 152 5.64 -5.51 -19.29
CA GLY A 152 6.02 -4.22 -19.86
C GLY A 152 7.45 -3.78 -19.58
N MET A 153 8.30 -4.64 -19.01
CA MET A 153 9.65 -4.25 -18.59
C MET A 153 10.47 -3.66 -19.76
N ARG A 154 10.48 -4.31 -20.90
CA ARG A 154 11.26 -3.85 -22.08
C ARG A 154 10.84 -2.46 -22.55
N LYS A 155 9.56 -2.14 -22.41
CA LYS A 155 8.98 -0.85 -22.79
C LYS A 155 9.30 0.21 -21.73
N THR A 156 9.33 -0.17 -20.47
CA THR A 156 9.48 0.74 -19.33
C THR A 156 10.93 1.17 -19.10
N LEU A 157 11.89 0.26 -19.19
CA LEU A 157 13.28 0.57 -18.85
C LEU A 157 13.87 1.71 -19.68
N PRO A 158 13.65 1.78 -21.01
CA PRO A 158 14.18 2.93 -21.77
C PRO A 158 13.60 4.26 -21.31
N LYS A 159 12.30 4.30 -21.01
CA LYS A 159 11.63 5.53 -20.55
C LYS A 159 12.13 5.94 -19.17
N LEU A 160 12.28 4.96 -18.28
CA LEU A 160 12.78 5.20 -16.92
C LEU A 160 14.20 5.74 -16.97
N ALA A 161 15.07 5.12 -17.79
CA ALA A 161 16.45 5.57 -17.93
C ALA A 161 16.52 7.00 -18.51
N ALA A 162 15.73 7.27 -19.55
CA ALA A 162 15.75 8.61 -20.18
C ALA A 162 15.31 9.69 -19.19
N PHE A 163 14.24 9.44 -18.44
CA PHE A 163 13.74 10.41 -17.46
C PHE A 163 14.76 10.60 -16.32
N ALA A 164 15.33 9.49 -15.82
CA ALA A 164 16.31 9.54 -14.74
C ALA A 164 17.55 10.36 -15.15
N LYS A 165 18.01 10.20 -16.38
CA LYS A 165 19.16 10.95 -16.89
C LYS A 165 18.83 12.45 -16.91
N ARG A 166 17.64 12.83 -17.35
CA ARG A 166 17.21 14.22 -17.34
C ARG A 166 17.21 14.80 -15.93
N LEU A 167 16.74 14.03 -14.96
CA LEU A 167 16.76 14.45 -13.54
C LEU A 167 18.19 14.67 -13.06
N ALA A 168 19.08 13.74 -13.35
CA ALA A 168 20.48 13.82 -12.92
C ALA A 168 21.20 15.03 -13.55
N GLU A 169 20.83 15.35 -14.79
CA GLU A 169 21.42 16.49 -15.52
C GLU A 169 20.84 17.84 -15.10
N GLY A 170 19.77 17.82 -14.29
CA GLY A 170 19.08 19.05 -13.91
C GLY A 170 18.25 19.66 -15.03
N SER A 171 17.86 18.87 -16.01
CA SER A 171 17.01 19.33 -17.12
C SER A 171 15.63 19.72 -16.61
N PRO A 172 14.99 20.75 -17.18
CA PRO A 172 13.63 21.09 -16.78
C PRO A 172 12.67 19.94 -17.06
N ILE A 173 11.79 19.67 -16.11
CA ILE A 173 10.75 18.65 -16.24
C ILE A 173 9.41 19.37 -16.36
N GLY A 174 8.67 19.04 -17.40
CA GLY A 174 7.37 19.66 -17.65
C GLY A 174 6.20 18.91 -17.03
N ASP A 175 5.03 19.20 -17.55
CA ASP A 175 3.74 18.63 -17.12
C ASP A 175 3.77 17.10 -17.24
N GLY A 176 3.24 16.41 -16.23
CA GLY A 176 3.22 14.95 -16.19
C GLY A 176 2.51 14.31 -17.38
N LYS A 177 1.48 14.95 -17.88
CA LYS A 177 0.75 14.46 -19.05
C LYS A 177 1.68 14.34 -20.27
N LYS A 178 2.57 15.32 -20.45
CA LYS A 178 3.53 15.33 -21.56
C LYS A 178 4.75 14.47 -21.26
N GLU A 179 5.19 14.45 -20.03
CA GLU A 179 6.42 13.76 -19.62
C GLU A 179 6.22 12.29 -19.29
N GLY A 180 4.98 11.88 -19.02
CA GLY A 180 4.67 10.48 -18.74
C GLY A 180 4.74 10.08 -17.27
N TYR A 181 4.65 11.03 -16.34
CA TYR A 181 4.58 10.69 -14.91
C TYR A 181 3.19 10.99 -14.35
N HIS A 182 2.89 10.38 -13.20
CA HIS A 182 1.60 10.55 -12.52
C HIS A 182 1.54 11.87 -11.77
N GLY A 183 0.38 12.50 -11.76
CA GLY A 183 0.13 13.70 -10.96
C GLY A 183 0.90 14.90 -11.45
N SER A 184 1.30 15.75 -10.51
CA SER A 184 2.00 16.99 -10.80
C SER A 184 3.47 16.95 -10.36
N GLY A 185 3.95 15.79 -9.93
CA GLY A 185 5.31 15.63 -9.43
C GLY A 185 5.49 16.19 -8.03
N PRO A 186 6.72 16.21 -7.54
CA PRO A 186 6.98 16.66 -6.17
C PRO A 186 6.64 18.13 -5.98
N ALA A 187 6.07 18.45 -4.82
CA ALA A 187 5.74 19.81 -4.45
C ALA A 187 7.02 20.64 -4.31
N VAL A 188 6.99 21.86 -4.78
CA VAL A 188 8.12 22.78 -4.62
C VAL A 188 8.12 23.41 -3.24
N GLU A 189 9.30 23.79 -2.80
CA GLU A 189 9.44 24.59 -1.60
C GLU A 189 8.82 25.98 -1.86
N ILE A 190 7.93 26.39 -0.96
CA ILE A 190 7.19 27.63 -1.16
C ILE A 190 8.08 28.85 -0.82
N ASP A 191 8.17 29.79 -1.73
CA ASP A 191 8.86 31.05 -1.50
C ASP A 191 7.85 32.05 -0.96
N TYR A 192 7.81 32.19 0.34
CA TYR A 192 6.87 33.09 1.00
C TYR A 192 7.18 34.59 0.80
N SER A 193 8.33 34.93 0.21
CA SER A 193 8.64 36.32 -0.13
C SER A 193 7.83 36.79 -1.34
N VAL A 194 7.26 35.85 -2.13
CA VAL A 194 6.42 36.14 -3.28
C VAL A 194 4.97 35.91 -2.90
N PRO A 195 4.07 36.89 -3.09
CA PRO A 195 2.66 36.69 -2.73
C PRO A 195 2.05 35.48 -3.43
N ALA A 196 1.14 34.79 -2.73
CA ALA A 196 0.50 33.58 -3.27
C ALA A 196 -0.22 33.84 -4.59
N SER A 197 -0.82 35.04 -4.73
CA SER A 197 -1.52 35.42 -5.97
C SER A 197 -0.54 35.47 -7.15
N SER A 198 0.67 36.01 -6.94
CA SER A 198 1.69 36.05 -7.99
C SER A 198 2.17 34.67 -8.35
N ARG A 199 2.42 33.81 -7.32
CA ARG A 199 2.84 32.43 -7.57
C ARG A 199 1.78 31.66 -8.37
N GLY A 200 0.51 31.86 -8.03
CA GLY A 200 -0.60 31.22 -8.74
C GLY A 200 -0.68 31.64 -10.20
N VAL A 201 -0.52 32.97 -10.45
CA VAL A 201 -0.54 33.49 -11.83
C VAL A 201 0.66 32.94 -12.63
N ASP A 202 1.85 32.91 -12.01
CA ASP A 202 3.04 32.40 -12.69
C ASP A 202 2.87 30.93 -13.09
N MET A 203 2.30 30.12 -12.18
CA MET A 203 2.02 28.71 -12.45
C MET A 203 0.98 28.56 -13.58
N LEU A 204 -0.07 29.37 -13.55
CA LEU A 204 -1.11 29.36 -14.57
C LEU A 204 -0.53 29.70 -15.95
N LEU A 205 0.28 30.77 -16.00
CA LEU A 205 0.91 31.20 -17.27
C LEU A 205 1.88 30.13 -17.79
N ALA A 206 2.65 29.50 -16.89
CA ALA A 206 3.55 28.43 -17.30
C ALA A 206 2.76 27.29 -17.94
N LYS A 207 1.66 26.88 -17.29
CA LYS A 207 0.79 25.82 -17.81
C LYS A 207 0.17 26.23 -19.16
N TYR A 208 -0.34 27.46 -19.24
CA TYR A 208 -0.99 27.97 -20.45
C TYR A 208 -0.04 27.98 -21.64
N TYR A 209 1.20 28.40 -21.44
CA TYR A 209 2.19 28.51 -22.52
C TYR A 209 3.02 27.23 -22.70
N GLY A 210 2.69 26.15 -21.98
CA GLY A 210 3.40 24.88 -22.13
C GLY A 210 4.82 24.90 -21.61
N ARG A 211 5.14 25.80 -20.65
CA ARG A 211 6.45 25.86 -20.01
C ARG A 211 6.53 24.90 -18.81
N PRO A 212 7.70 24.40 -18.46
CA PRO A 212 7.84 23.58 -17.27
C PRO A 212 7.41 24.35 -16.02
N PHE A 213 6.72 23.67 -15.11
CA PHE A 213 6.36 24.23 -13.80
C PHE A 213 6.21 23.10 -12.80
N ALA A 214 6.34 23.43 -11.52
CA ALA A 214 6.05 22.52 -10.43
C ALA A 214 4.96 23.13 -9.57
N THR A 215 4.07 22.30 -9.07
CA THR A 215 2.94 22.81 -8.28
C THR A 215 3.26 22.75 -6.80
N GLU A 216 2.82 23.75 -6.05
CA GLU A 216 2.82 23.72 -4.60
C GLU A 216 1.48 23.21 -4.05
N VAL A 217 0.53 22.90 -4.93
CA VAL A 217 -0.81 22.43 -4.53
C VAL A 217 -0.89 20.91 -4.62
N ARG A 218 -1.17 20.29 -3.50
CA ARG A 218 -1.41 18.84 -3.48
C ARG A 218 -2.88 18.58 -3.80
N MET A 219 -3.12 17.73 -4.77
CA MET A 219 -4.49 17.40 -5.18
C MET A 219 -5.03 16.28 -4.29
N PRO A 220 -6.29 16.38 -3.85
CA PRO A 220 -6.90 15.24 -3.15
C PRO A 220 -6.93 14.02 -4.05
N ASN A 221 -6.59 12.88 -3.50
CA ASN A 221 -6.54 11.64 -4.27
C ASN A 221 -7.88 10.94 -4.34
N HIS A 222 -8.66 11.03 -3.26
CA HIS A 222 -9.92 10.27 -3.16
C HIS A 222 -11.00 11.12 -2.53
N GLU A 223 -12.23 10.82 -2.94
CA GLU A 223 -13.42 11.47 -2.40
C GLU A 223 -13.52 11.25 -0.89
N GLU A 224 -13.86 12.28 -0.16
CA GLU A 224 -14.16 12.17 1.27
C GLU A 224 -15.65 11.86 1.43
N ILE A 225 -15.98 10.99 2.36
CA ILE A 225 -17.36 10.62 2.65
C ILE A 225 -17.67 10.94 4.12
N PRO A 226 -18.96 11.15 4.46
CA PRO A 226 -19.31 11.41 5.85
C PRO A 226 -18.92 10.24 6.77
N LEU A 227 -18.50 10.58 7.98
CA LEU A 227 -18.15 9.59 8.99
C LEU A 227 -19.42 8.90 9.49
N PRO A 228 -19.54 7.58 9.33
CA PRO A 228 -20.65 6.88 9.96
C PRO A 228 -20.37 6.64 11.44
N VAL A 229 -21.41 6.67 12.24
CA VAL A 229 -21.31 6.47 13.69
C VAL A 229 -22.26 5.37 14.14
N LEU A 230 -21.96 4.77 15.29
CA LEU A 230 -22.87 3.79 15.88
C LEU A 230 -24.14 4.50 16.38
N HIS A 231 -25.27 3.86 16.17
CA HIS A 231 -26.57 4.34 16.68
C HIS A 231 -27.04 3.52 17.90
N LYS A 232 -26.22 2.58 18.36
CA LYS A 232 -26.52 1.71 19.50
C LYS A 232 -25.26 1.55 20.36
N PRO A 233 -25.41 1.24 21.66
CA PRO A 233 -24.22 0.86 22.44
C PRO A 233 -23.63 -0.46 21.94
N LEU A 234 -22.34 -0.66 22.13
CA LEU A 234 -21.63 -1.86 21.66
C LEU A 234 -22.33 -3.16 22.04
N LYS A 235 -22.85 -3.23 23.27
CA LYS A 235 -23.50 -4.46 23.76
C LYS A 235 -24.75 -4.85 22.99
N GLU A 236 -25.26 -3.95 22.15
CA GLU A 236 -26.47 -4.20 21.35
C GLU A 236 -26.19 -4.37 19.87
N ILE A 237 -24.96 -4.15 19.43
CA ILE A 237 -24.69 -4.16 17.97
C ILE A 237 -24.66 -5.57 17.39
N LYS A 238 -25.00 -5.64 16.12
CA LYS A 238 -24.78 -6.79 15.28
C LYS A 238 -23.54 -6.52 14.44
N LEU A 239 -22.49 -7.32 14.65
CA LEU A 239 -21.19 -7.17 13.98
C LEU A 239 -21.09 -8.12 12.80
N ALA A 240 -20.47 -7.70 11.71
CA ALA A 240 -20.14 -8.58 10.58
C ALA A 240 -18.62 -8.55 10.32
N LEU A 241 -18.12 -9.64 9.78
CA LEU A 241 -16.71 -9.80 9.41
C LEU A 241 -16.56 -9.87 7.90
N VAL A 242 -15.60 -9.13 7.36
CA VAL A 242 -15.30 -9.08 5.93
C VAL A 242 -13.80 -9.21 5.78
N THR A 243 -13.33 -9.89 4.74
CA THR A 243 -11.90 -9.98 4.47
C THR A 243 -11.61 -9.92 2.98
N ASP A 244 -10.48 -9.31 2.63
CA ASP A 244 -9.94 -9.40 1.26
C ASP A 244 -8.84 -10.45 1.14
N GLY A 245 -8.63 -11.24 2.18
CA GLY A 245 -7.58 -12.23 2.25
C GLY A 245 -7.90 -13.59 1.64
N GLY A 246 -9.06 -13.74 1.01
CA GLY A 246 -9.37 -14.92 0.21
C GLY A 246 -9.68 -16.18 1.00
N LEU A 247 -10.15 -16.07 2.23
CA LEU A 247 -10.52 -17.26 3.02
C LEU A 247 -11.78 -17.87 2.47
N VAL A 248 -11.72 -19.15 2.09
CA VAL A 248 -12.86 -19.88 1.52
C VAL A 248 -12.99 -21.25 2.19
N PRO A 249 -14.18 -21.85 2.15
CA PRO A 249 -14.32 -23.24 2.62
C PRO A 249 -13.45 -24.19 1.79
N LYS A 250 -13.06 -25.29 2.42
CA LYS A 250 -12.23 -26.32 1.79
C LYS A 250 -12.84 -26.73 0.45
N GLY A 251 -11.98 -26.82 -0.58
CA GLY A 251 -12.41 -27.14 -1.94
C GLY A 251 -12.78 -25.92 -2.77
N ASN A 252 -12.78 -24.72 -2.18
CA ASN A 252 -13.08 -23.47 -2.89
C ASN A 252 -14.37 -23.62 -3.74
N PRO A 253 -15.52 -23.88 -3.09
CA PRO A 253 -16.73 -24.32 -3.80
C PRO A 253 -17.26 -23.35 -4.85
N ASP A 254 -16.95 -22.07 -4.73
CA ASP A 254 -17.41 -21.07 -5.69
C ASP A 254 -16.30 -20.65 -6.66
N SER A 255 -15.20 -21.39 -6.67
CA SER A 255 -14.10 -21.19 -7.62
C SER A 255 -13.56 -19.76 -7.60
N MET A 256 -13.41 -19.19 -6.41
CA MET A 256 -12.80 -17.85 -6.28
C MET A 256 -11.41 -17.89 -6.87
N VAL A 257 -11.11 -16.98 -7.81
CA VAL A 257 -9.77 -16.90 -8.40
C VAL A 257 -8.82 -16.20 -7.42
N PRO A 258 -7.54 -16.64 -7.35
CA PRO A 258 -6.64 -16.17 -6.30
C PRO A 258 -6.01 -14.80 -6.56
N THR A 259 -6.32 -14.15 -7.69
CA THR A 259 -5.79 -12.84 -8.04
C THR A 259 -6.75 -12.16 -9.01
N ASN A 260 -6.84 -10.83 -8.94
CA ASN A 260 -7.70 -10.05 -9.84
C ASN A 260 -9.14 -10.61 -9.84
N SER A 261 -9.67 -10.80 -8.64
CA SER A 261 -10.97 -11.45 -8.46
C SER A 261 -12.10 -10.62 -9.08
N LYS A 262 -13.05 -11.31 -9.68
CA LYS A 262 -14.26 -10.70 -10.25
C LYS A 262 -15.47 -10.90 -9.35
N THR A 263 -15.29 -11.59 -8.23
CA THR A 263 -16.37 -11.95 -7.32
C THR A 263 -15.96 -11.76 -5.87
N PHE A 264 -16.94 -11.55 -5.03
CA PHE A 264 -16.82 -11.82 -3.60
C PHE A 264 -17.81 -12.94 -3.26
N ASN A 265 -17.59 -13.58 -2.13
CA ASN A 265 -18.45 -14.66 -1.68
C ASN A 265 -18.85 -14.44 -0.22
N LYS A 266 -19.97 -15.03 0.16
CA LYS A 266 -20.50 -14.99 1.51
C LYS A 266 -20.61 -16.43 1.99
N TYR A 267 -20.03 -16.74 3.15
CA TYR A 267 -20.02 -18.10 3.66
C TYR A 267 -20.56 -18.12 5.08
N ARG A 268 -21.40 -19.10 5.33
CA ARG A 268 -21.97 -19.28 6.65
C ARG A 268 -20.90 -19.72 7.65
N ILE A 269 -20.91 -19.11 8.84
CA ILE A 269 -20.01 -19.50 9.93
C ILE A 269 -20.52 -20.80 10.57
N GLY A 270 -21.79 -20.88 10.86
CA GLY A 270 -22.40 -22.04 11.43
C GLY A 270 -22.30 -22.10 12.94
N ASN A 271 -22.69 -23.23 13.51
CA ASN A 271 -22.70 -23.42 14.95
C ASN A 271 -21.35 -23.94 15.43
N VAL A 272 -20.34 -23.05 15.43
CA VAL A 272 -18.97 -23.37 15.82
C VAL A 272 -18.48 -22.36 16.84
N ALA A 273 -17.49 -22.76 17.65
CA ALA A 273 -16.82 -21.82 18.57
C ALA A 273 -15.67 -21.09 17.89
N ARG A 274 -15.17 -21.64 16.78
CA ARG A 274 -14.06 -21.08 16.05
C ARG A 274 -14.01 -21.68 14.64
N LEU A 275 -13.35 -20.99 13.71
CA LEU A 275 -13.07 -21.59 12.41
C LEU A 275 -11.99 -22.67 12.59
N ASP A 276 -12.25 -23.85 12.01
CA ASP A 276 -11.32 -24.97 12.11
C ASP A 276 -10.49 -25.06 10.83
N ALA A 277 -9.18 -25.14 10.98
CA ALA A 277 -8.25 -25.16 9.86
C ALA A 277 -8.58 -26.25 8.83
N LYS A 278 -9.12 -27.40 9.27
CA LYS A 278 -9.45 -28.48 8.35
C LYS A 278 -10.60 -28.14 7.38
N ASP A 279 -11.40 -27.13 7.69
CA ASP A 279 -12.59 -26.76 6.92
C ASP A 279 -12.38 -25.59 5.97
N TYR A 280 -11.19 -25.00 5.94
CA TYR A 280 -10.94 -23.78 5.18
C TYR A 280 -9.65 -23.88 4.37
N GLU A 281 -9.57 -23.03 3.35
CA GLU A 281 -8.36 -22.84 2.58
C GLU A 281 -8.29 -21.38 2.14
N VAL A 282 -7.21 -20.99 1.50
CA VAL A 282 -7.00 -19.61 1.04
C VAL A 282 -6.88 -19.59 -0.48
N SER A 283 -7.73 -18.80 -1.12
CA SER A 283 -7.60 -18.50 -2.55
C SER A 283 -7.08 -17.06 -2.68
N HIS A 284 -5.76 -16.88 -2.59
CA HIS A 284 -5.15 -15.56 -2.63
C HIS A 284 -3.64 -15.71 -2.87
N GLN A 285 -3.14 -15.12 -3.95
CA GLN A 285 -1.73 -15.24 -4.34
C GLN A 285 -0.82 -14.15 -3.75
N GLY A 286 -1.37 -13.19 -3.02
CA GLY A 286 -0.65 -11.99 -2.63
C GLY A 286 0.13 -12.06 -1.32
N TYR A 287 0.07 -13.19 -0.61
CA TYR A 287 0.80 -13.35 0.65
C TYR A 287 1.06 -14.82 0.94
N ASN A 288 2.01 -15.10 1.83
CA ASN A 288 2.27 -16.47 2.29
C ASN A 288 1.10 -16.91 3.17
N ASN A 289 0.33 -17.87 2.70
CA ASN A 289 -0.92 -18.30 3.36
C ASN A 289 -0.71 -19.23 4.57
N ALA A 290 0.51 -19.69 4.81
CA ALA A 290 0.77 -20.76 5.80
C ALA A 290 0.17 -20.45 7.17
N PHE A 291 0.27 -19.21 7.63
CA PHE A 291 -0.22 -18.84 8.96
C PHE A 291 -1.75 -18.85 9.04
N VAL A 292 -2.43 -18.46 7.96
CA VAL A 292 -3.90 -18.49 7.92
C VAL A 292 -4.40 -19.93 7.74
N LEU A 293 -3.68 -20.73 6.96
CA LEU A 293 -4.02 -22.15 6.82
C LEU A 293 -3.88 -22.91 8.15
N ASP A 294 -2.90 -22.49 8.97
CA ASP A 294 -2.71 -23.09 10.30
C ASP A 294 -3.84 -22.68 11.26
N ASP A 295 -4.30 -21.42 11.17
CA ASP A 295 -5.42 -20.94 11.99
C ASP A 295 -6.17 -19.82 11.25
N PRO A 296 -7.32 -20.13 10.62
CA PRO A 296 -8.09 -19.11 9.88
C PRO A 296 -8.54 -17.92 10.73
N ASN A 297 -8.65 -18.11 12.05
CA ASN A 297 -9.07 -17.02 12.94
C ASN A 297 -8.02 -15.90 12.99
N ARG A 298 -6.80 -16.15 12.55
CA ARG A 298 -5.77 -15.12 12.38
C ARG A 298 -6.14 -14.07 11.33
N LEU A 299 -7.04 -14.44 10.42
CA LEU A 299 -7.50 -13.53 9.36
C LEU A 299 -8.93 -13.06 9.61
N VAL A 300 -9.84 -13.98 9.91
CA VAL A 300 -11.25 -13.68 10.19
C VAL A 300 -11.51 -14.12 11.64
N PRO A 301 -11.49 -13.19 12.58
CA PRO A 301 -11.41 -13.53 14.02
C PRO A 301 -12.74 -13.98 14.60
N VAL A 302 -13.27 -15.09 14.07
CA VAL A 302 -14.57 -15.62 14.47
C VAL A 302 -14.54 -16.07 15.95
N ASP A 303 -13.46 -16.75 16.36
CA ASP A 303 -13.37 -17.24 17.75
C ASP A 303 -13.46 -16.10 18.75
N ALA A 304 -12.69 -15.02 18.51
CA ALA A 304 -12.69 -13.86 19.40
C ALA A 304 -14.03 -13.15 19.37
N ALA A 305 -14.64 -12.99 18.19
CA ALA A 305 -15.93 -12.31 18.06
C ALA A 305 -17.03 -13.08 18.79
N LEU A 306 -17.04 -14.40 18.67
CA LEU A 306 -18.02 -15.24 19.36
C LEU A 306 -17.85 -15.18 20.88
N ASP A 307 -16.60 -15.13 21.35
CA ASP A 307 -16.35 -15.03 22.79
C ASP A 307 -16.79 -13.66 23.32
N LEU A 308 -16.54 -12.58 22.56
CA LEU A 308 -17.01 -11.24 22.97
C LEU A 308 -18.54 -11.16 22.98
N LYS A 309 -19.21 -11.84 22.06
CA LYS A 309 -20.67 -11.97 22.09
C LYS A 309 -21.10 -12.68 23.39
N LYS A 310 -20.47 -13.81 23.70
CA LYS A 310 -20.76 -14.60 24.90
C LYS A 310 -20.57 -13.77 26.16
N LYS A 311 -19.57 -12.90 26.19
CA LYS A 311 -19.26 -12.02 27.32
C LYS A 311 -20.17 -10.79 27.36
N GLY A 312 -21.01 -10.59 26.38
CA GLY A 312 -21.91 -9.43 26.34
C GLY A 312 -21.26 -8.14 25.87
N VAL A 313 -20.08 -8.19 25.28
CA VAL A 313 -19.40 -6.99 24.76
C VAL A 313 -20.09 -6.52 23.48
N ILE A 314 -20.54 -7.47 22.63
CA ILE A 314 -21.40 -7.17 21.49
C ILE A 314 -22.69 -7.97 21.62
N GLY A 315 -23.72 -7.54 20.89
CA GLY A 315 -25.02 -8.20 20.94
C GLY A 315 -25.10 -9.46 20.08
N GLU A 316 -24.55 -9.38 18.87
CA GLU A 316 -24.71 -10.45 17.90
C GLU A 316 -23.57 -10.44 16.90
N LEU A 317 -23.20 -11.61 16.38
CA LEU A 317 -22.31 -11.73 15.24
C LEU A 317 -23.14 -12.28 14.07
N LEU A 318 -23.09 -11.61 12.92
CA LEU A 318 -23.73 -12.14 11.71
C LEU A 318 -23.20 -13.55 11.44
N ASP A 319 -24.11 -14.50 11.15
CA ASP A 319 -23.75 -15.90 10.97
C ASP A 319 -23.12 -16.17 9.60
N SER A 320 -22.45 -15.18 9.04
CA SER A 320 -21.75 -15.30 7.76
C SER A 320 -20.60 -14.31 7.76
N TYR A 321 -19.57 -14.61 6.95
CA TYR A 321 -18.54 -13.64 6.66
C TYR A 321 -18.44 -13.45 5.15
N TYR A 322 -17.88 -12.32 4.73
CA TYR A 322 -17.70 -12.00 3.30
C TYR A 322 -16.22 -12.06 2.98
N THR A 323 -15.89 -12.55 1.78
CA THR A 323 -14.49 -12.74 1.41
C THR A 323 -14.28 -12.48 -0.09
N THR A 324 -13.12 -11.95 -0.41
CA THR A 324 -12.64 -11.89 -1.79
C THR A 324 -11.12 -12.02 -1.79
N ALA A 325 -10.53 -12.27 -2.96
CA ALA A 325 -9.07 -12.18 -3.12
C ALA A 325 -8.76 -10.75 -3.59
N GLY A 326 -8.36 -9.90 -2.66
CA GLY A 326 -8.16 -8.48 -2.96
C GLY A 326 -6.94 -8.19 -3.81
N VAL A 327 -6.00 -9.15 -3.90
CA VAL A 327 -4.74 -8.94 -4.62
C VAL A 327 -5.02 -8.67 -6.10
N MET A 328 -4.43 -7.57 -6.61
CA MET A 328 -4.55 -7.13 -8.01
C MET A 328 -5.99 -6.80 -8.44
N THR A 329 -6.93 -6.71 -7.50
CA THR A 329 -8.32 -6.39 -7.81
C THR A 329 -8.43 -4.90 -8.07
N PRO A 330 -8.94 -4.50 -9.26
CA PRO A 330 -9.06 -3.08 -9.60
C PRO A 330 -9.97 -2.31 -8.65
N MET A 331 -9.74 -1.01 -8.52
CA MET A 331 -10.54 -0.17 -7.62
C MET A 331 -12.03 -0.19 -7.99
N GLU A 332 -12.35 -0.19 -9.26
CA GLU A 332 -13.76 -0.24 -9.69
C GLU A 332 -14.43 -1.53 -9.23
N MET A 333 -13.69 -2.65 -9.24
CA MET A 333 -14.22 -3.91 -8.76
C MET A 333 -14.39 -3.87 -7.24
N GLY A 334 -13.42 -3.28 -6.53
CA GLY A 334 -13.53 -3.08 -5.08
C GLY A 334 -14.75 -2.25 -4.71
N LYS A 335 -15.05 -1.20 -5.48
CA LYS A 335 -16.25 -0.39 -5.28
C LYS A 335 -17.51 -1.25 -5.47
N LYS A 336 -17.54 -2.06 -6.52
CA LYS A 336 -18.67 -2.94 -6.77
C LYS A 336 -18.88 -3.90 -5.60
N PHE A 337 -17.81 -4.58 -5.16
CA PHE A 337 -17.87 -5.50 -4.03
C PHE A 337 -18.38 -4.80 -2.77
N GLY A 338 -17.77 -3.67 -2.42
CA GLY A 338 -18.16 -2.93 -1.23
C GLY A 338 -19.60 -2.49 -1.24
N SER A 339 -20.06 -1.99 -2.38
CA SER A 339 -21.45 -1.55 -2.55
C SER A 339 -22.44 -2.71 -2.40
N GLU A 340 -22.14 -3.86 -3.02
CA GLU A 340 -23.01 -5.03 -2.94
C GLU A 340 -23.00 -5.64 -1.53
N ILE A 341 -21.84 -5.72 -0.90
CA ILE A 341 -21.73 -6.19 0.48
C ILE A 341 -22.52 -5.25 1.40
N ALA A 342 -22.38 -3.93 1.22
CA ALA A 342 -23.13 -2.96 2.03
C ALA A 342 -24.62 -3.15 1.93
N ALA A 343 -25.13 -3.39 0.72
CA ALA A 343 -26.58 -3.63 0.52
C ALA A 343 -27.04 -4.86 1.28
N ASP A 344 -26.26 -5.94 1.25
CA ASP A 344 -26.60 -7.16 1.97
C ASP A 344 -26.50 -6.96 3.49
N LEU A 345 -25.47 -6.25 3.95
CA LEU A 345 -25.31 -5.94 5.38
C LEU A 345 -26.51 -5.15 5.91
N ARG A 346 -27.02 -4.20 5.13
CA ARG A 346 -28.21 -3.43 5.54
C ARG A 346 -29.45 -4.34 5.63
N LYS A 347 -29.61 -5.27 4.70
CA LYS A 347 -30.71 -6.24 4.75
C LYS A 347 -30.63 -7.13 5.99
N GLN A 348 -29.40 -7.39 6.46
CA GLN A 348 -29.16 -8.23 7.63
C GLN A 348 -29.16 -7.43 8.93
N ASP A 349 -29.47 -6.14 8.88
CA ASP A 349 -29.48 -5.23 10.04
C ASP A 349 -28.12 -5.17 10.76
N VAL A 350 -27.03 -5.23 10.03
CA VAL A 350 -25.68 -5.13 10.60
C VAL A 350 -25.39 -3.69 11.00
N ASP A 351 -24.81 -3.50 12.18
CA ASP A 351 -24.52 -2.19 12.75
C ASP A 351 -23.07 -1.76 12.55
N ALA A 352 -22.14 -2.69 12.40
CA ALA A 352 -20.73 -2.40 12.27
C ALA A 352 -19.99 -3.55 11.62
N VAL A 353 -18.82 -3.26 11.06
CA VAL A 353 -18.00 -4.23 10.32
C VAL A 353 -16.54 -4.17 10.79
N ILE A 354 -15.92 -5.33 10.93
CA ILE A 354 -14.47 -5.47 10.98
C ILE A 354 -14.04 -6.03 9.62
N LEU A 355 -13.21 -5.27 8.91
CA LEU A 355 -12.72 -5.68 7.58
C LEU A 355 -11.21 -5.88 7.65
N THR A 356 -10.75 -7.09 7.34
CA THR A 356 -9.31 -7.41 7.42
C THR A 356 -8.69 -7.48 6.04
N SER A 357 -7.45 -6.95 5.93
CA SER A 357 -6.70 -6.92 4.67
C SER A 357 -5.32 -7.56 4.86
N THR A 358 -4.79 -8.02 3.77
CA THR A 358 -3.47 -8.64 3.69
C THR A 358 -2.47 -7.75 2.93
N UNK A 359 -2.04 -8.05 1.84
CA UNK A 359 -1.00 -7.39 1.16
C UNK A 359 -1.39 -6.06 0.64
N GLY A 360 -0.49 -5.58 -0.20
CA GLY A 360 -0.54 -4.24 -0.76
C GLY A 360 -1.79 -3.87 -1.55
N THR A 361 -1.97 -4.49 -2.72
CA THR A 361 -3.19 -4.20 -3.50
C THR A 361 -4.45 -4.72 -2.80
N SER A 362 -4.30 -5.71 -1.93
CA SER A 362 -5.41 -6.17 -1.08
C SER A 362 -5.86 -5.06 -0.13
N SER A 363 -4.92 -4.41 0.55
CA SER A 363 -5.28 -3.31 1.47
C SER A 363 -5.93 -2.16 0.73
N ARG A 364 -5.53 -1.89 -0.52
CA ARG A 364 -6.24 -0.93 -1.36
C ARG A 364 -7.68 -1.39 -1.61
N CYS A 365 -7.85 -2.66 -2.01
CA CYS A 365 -9.19 -3.24 -2.24
C CYS A 365 -10.02 -3.14 -0.96
N GLY A 366 -9.46 -3.54 0.18
CA GLY A 366 -10.16 -3.49 1.48
C GLY A 366 -10.55 -2.07 1.87
N ALA A 367 -9.67 -1.10 1.64
CA ALA A 367 -9.98 0.30 1.94
C ALA A 367 -11.09 0.83 1.04
N VAL A 368 -11.09 0.45 -0.24
CA VAL A 368 -12.17 0.84 -1.17
C VAL A 368 -13.51 0.22 -0.71
N MET A 369 -13.49 -1.07 -0.35
CA MET A 369 -14.70 -1.72 0.17
C MET A 369 -15.17 -1.05 1.47
N THR A 370 -14.24 -0.72 2.38
CA THR A 370 -14.54 0.01 3.62
C THR A 370 -15.30 1.29 3.31
N LYS A 371 -14.79 2.06 2.35
CA LYS A 371 -15.38 3.35 1.98
C LYS A 371 -16.81 3.16 1.48
N GLU A 372 -17.05 2.15 0.64
CA GLU A 372 -18.40 1.92 0.12
C GLU A 372 -19.37 1.44 1.21
N ILE A 373 -18.92 0.61 2.13
CA ILE A 373 -19.74 0.18 3.26
C ILE A 373 -20.08 1.39 4.14
N GLU A 374 -19.10 2.25 4.38
CA GLU A 374 -19.31 3.47 5.18
C GLU A 374 -20.22 4.48 4.45
N ARG A 375 -20.14 4.54 3.12
CA ARG A 375 -21.07 5.38 2.33
C ARG A 375 -22.52 4.95 2.58
N ALA A 376 -22.76 3.68 2.84
CA ALA A 376 -24.09 3.16 3.16
C ALA A 376 -24.49 3.40 4.61
N GLY A 377 -23.63 4.03 5.41
CA GLY A 377 -23.92 4.40 6.79
C GLY A 377 -23.49 3.42 7.86
N ILE A 378 -22.73 2.38 7.49
CA ILE A 378 -22.28 1.36 8.43
C ILE A 378 -20.80 1.61 8.78
N PRO A 379 -20.47 1.91 10.05
CA PRO A 379 -19.07 2.13 10.41
C PRO A 379 -18.23 0.85 10.28
N VAL A 380 -17.00 1.02 9.82
CA VAL A 380 -16.06 -0.07 9.58
C VAL A 380 -14.75 0.23 10.29
N ILE A 381 -14.19 -0.79 10.95
CA ILE A 381 -12.79 -0.75 11.33
C ILE A 381 -12.01 -1.54 10.29
N HIS A 382 -11.12 -0.86 9.59
CA HIS A 382 -10.25 -1.50 8.60
C HIS A 382 -8.96 -1.93 9.29
N VAL A 383 -8.69 -3.22 9.29
CA VAL A 383 -7.52 -3.78 9.97
C VAL A 383 -6.50 -4.20 8.92
N THR A 384 -5.37 -3.52 8.90
CA THR A 384 -4.31 -3.74 7.92
C THR A 384 -2.96 -3.32 8.50
N ASN A 385 -1.89 -3.98 8.07
CA ASN A 385 -0.54 -3.52 8.42
C ASN A 385 -0.08 -2.37 7.52
N LEU A 386 -0.75 -2.19 6.38
CA LEU A 386 -0.39 -1.16 5.42
C LEU A 386 -1.29 0.06 5.62
N THR A 387 -1.18 0.64 6.82
CA THR A 387 -2.09 1.69 7.28
C THR A 387 -2.09 2.93 6.38
N GLU A 388 -0.94 3.26 5.78
CA GLU A 388 -0.87 4.42 4.89
C GLU A 388 -1.71 4.25 3.63
N ILE A 389 -1.84 3.01 3.11
CA ILE A 389 -2.75 2.74 1.99
C ILE A 389 -4.18 3.07 2.42
N SER A 390 -4.58 2.54 3.55
CA SER A 390 -5.95 2.73 4.04
C SER A 390 -6.26 4.21 4.28
N LYS A 391 -5.32 4.94 4.90
CA LYS A 391 -5.41 6.38 5.09
C LYS A 391 -5.58 7.12 3.75
N GLY A 392 -4.72 6.76 2.77
CA GLY A 392 -4.73 7.41 1.46
C GLY A 392 -6.04 7.26 0.71
N ILE A 393 -6.69 6.11 0.84
CA ILE A 393 -8.00 5.87 0.22
C ILE A 393 -9.11 6.63 0.97
N GLY A 394 -8.94 6.83 2.29
CA GLY A 394 -9.89 7.62 3.07
C GLY A 394 -10.65 6.86 4.14
N SER A 395 -10.12 5.74 4.60
CA SER A 395 -10.72 5.01 5.73
C SER A 395 -10.72 5.89 6.98
N HIS A 396 -11.80 5.88 7.73
CA HIS A 396 -11.92 6.72 8.93
C HIS A 396 -11.30 6.07 10.17
N ARG A 397 -11.43 4.75 10.30
CA ARG A 397 -10.95 4.04 11.49
C ARG A 397 -10.08 2.88 11.05
N ILE A 398 -8.81 2.94 11.41
CA ILE A 398 -7.80 1.98 10.97
C ILE A 398 -7.10 1.40 12.18
N LEU A 399 -7.12 0.09 12.31
CA LEU A 399 -6.33 -0.62 13.33
C LEU A 399 -5.17 -1.32 12.65
N ARG A 400 -3.96 -1.06 13.12
CA ARG A 400 -2.79 -1.77 12.60
C ARG A 400 -2.81 -3.22 13.06
N GLY A 401 -2.69 -4.15 12.13
CA GLY A 401 -2.60 -5.58 12.42
C GLY A 401 -1.21 -5.98 12.91
N ASN A 402 -1.09 -7.22 13.38
CA ASN A 402 0.20 -7.71 13.86
C ASN A 402 1.20 -7.92 12.71
N SER A 403 0.72 -8.46 11.60
CA SER A 403 1.57 -8.71 10.41
C SER A 403 0.67 -8.86 9.19
N VAL A 404 1.20 -8.59 8.02
CA VAL A 404 0.48 -8.83 6.75
C VAL A 404 0.11 -10.30 6.60
N LEU A 405 0.82 -11.20 7.28
CA LEU A 405 0.61 -12.65 7.19
C LEU A 405 -0.43 -13.16 8.18
N HIS A 406 -0.72 -12.39 9.22
CA HIS A 406 -1.63 -12.81 10.30
C HIS A 406 -2.11 -11.58 11.07
N VAL A 407 -3.03 -10.82 10.45
CA VAL A 407 -3.41 -9.49 10.99
C VAL A 407 -3.98 -9.56 12.41
N PHE A 408 -4.73 -10.62 12.73
CA PHE A 408 -5.31 -10.83 14.06
C PHE A 408 -4.63 -11.97 14.81
N GLY A 409 -3.44 -12.38 14.40
CA GLY A 409 -2.74 -13.47 15.05
C GLY A 409 -1.34 -13.11 15.47
N ASN A 410 -0.81 -13.91 16.39
CA ASN A 410 0.60 -13.84 16.76
C ASN A 410 1.10 -15.28 16.95
N PRO A 411 1.55 -15.91 15.86
CA PRO A 411 1.93 -17.33 15.92
C PRO A 411 3.13 -17.62 16.83
N LYS A 412 3.82 -16.61 17.33
CA LYS A 412 4.90 -16.78 18.29
C LYS A 412 4.37 -17.10 19.69
N LEU A 413 3.10 -16.85 19.94
CA LEU A 413 2.49 -17.09 21.26
C LEU A 413 1.91 -18.50 21.35
N PRO A 414 1.88 -19.12 22.53
CA PRO A 414 1.07 -20.32 22.74
C PRO A 414 -0.39 -20.07 22.40
N LYS A 415 -1.11 -21.10 21.99
CA LYS A 415 -2.49 -20.98 21.49
C LYS A 415 -3.43 -20.19 22.38
N GLU A 416 -3.40 -20.46 23.68
CA GLU A 416 -4.28 -19.75 24.62
C GLU A 416 -3.94 -18.26 24.72
N GLN A 417 -2.65 -17.95 24.73
CA GLN A 417 -2.18 -16.57 24.77
C GLN A 417 -2.45 -15.86 23.45
N GLU A 418 -2.35 -16.56 22.34
CA GLU A 418 -2.68 -16.00 21.03
C GLU A 418 -4.16 -15.67 20.95
N PHE A 419 -5.04 -16.54 21.44
CA PHE A 419 -6.47 -16.27 21.49
C PHE A 419 -6.76 -15.01 22.32
N LYS A 420 -6.14 -14.89 23.50
CA LYS A 420 -6.29 -13.71 24.34
C LYS A 420 -5.82 -12.45 23.63
N TYR A 421 -4.67 -12.53 22.98
CA TYR A 421 -4.11 -11.44 22.17
C TYR A 421 -5.12 -11.01 21.09
N ARG A 422 -5.66 -11.98 20.34
CA ARG A 422 -6.66 -11.72 19.28
C ARG A 422 -7.90 -11.03 19.85
N GLU A 423 -8.38 -11.51 20.97
CA GLU A 423 -9.57 -10.97 21.61
C GLU A 423 -9.34 -9.52 22.07
N GLU A 424 -8.19 -9.25 22.66
CA GLU A 424 -7.82 -7.89 23.09
C GLU A 424 -7.72 -6.94 21.89
N ARG A 425 -7.15 -7.41 20.78
CA ARG A 425 -7.06 -6.62 19.56
C ARG A 425 -8.45 -6.33 18.98
N LEU A 426 -9.31 -7.33 18.97
CA LEU A 426 -10.69 -7.14 18.48
C LEU A 426 -11.44 -6.17 19.39
N GLU A 427 -11.23 -6.25 20.68
CA GLU A 427 -11.86 -5.33 21.63
C GLU A 427 -11.40 -3.89 21.40
N LYS A 428 -10.12 -3.69 21.10
CA LYS A 428 -9.59 -2.37 20.72
C LYS A 428 -10.30 -1.85 19.47
N ALA A 429 -10.48 -2.71 18.46
CA ALA A 429 -11.18 -2.32 17.24
C ALA A 429 -12.61 -1.89 17.57
N LEU A 430 -13.30 -2.65 18.41
CA LEU A 430 -14.68 -2.32 18.80
C LEU A 430 -14.76 -0.99 19.54
N ASP A 431 -13.78 -0.71 20.41
CA ASP A 431 -13.72 0.57 21.13
C ASP A 431 -13.61 1.75 20.16
N MET A 432 -12.87 1.56 19.04
CA MET A 432 -12.74 2.60 18.01
C MET A 432 -14.08 2.96 17.39
N LEU A 433 -15.04 2.03 17.37
CA LEU A 433 -16.38 2.32 16.83
C LEU A 433 -17.10 3.40 17.62
N GLU A 434 -16.76 3.56 18.90
CA GLU A 434 -17.36 4.57 19.76
C GLU A 434 -16.71 5.94 19.59
N GLU A 435 -15.55 6.01 18.96
CA GLU A 435 -14.84 7.26 18.71
C GLU A 435 -15.45 8.01 17.54
N LYS A 436 -15.42 9.34 17.61
CA LYS A 436 -15.91 10.21 16.55
C LYS A 436 -14.76 11.07 16.05
N PRO A 437 -13.91 10.55 15.16
CA PRO A 437 -12.81 11.35 14.63
C PRO A 437 -13.36 12.60 13.93
N GLU A 438 -12.62 13.69 13.99
CA GLU A 438 -12.99 14.92 13.31
C GLU A 438 -13.05 14.69 11.80
N ALA A 439 -13.86 15.49 11.12
CA ALA A 439 -14.00 15.40 9.67
C ALA A 439 -12.60 15.52 9.01
N GLY A 440 -12.29 14.60 8.11
CA GLY A 440 -11.03 14.57 7.40
C GLY A 440 -9.88 13.93 8.16
N GLN A 441 -10.10 13.53 9.41
CA GLN A 441 -9.09 12.85 10.22
C GLN A 441 -9.40 11.35 10.32
N HIS A 442 -8.36 10.56 10.45
CA HIS A 442 -8.49 9.11 10.61
C HIS A 442 -7.99 8.72 11.99
N THR A 443 -8.74 7.87 12.68
CA THR A 443 -8.28 7.26 13.93
C THR A 443 -7.37 6.10 13.56
N LEU A 444 -6.13 6.16 14.04
CA LEU A 444 -5.14 5.11 13.78
C LEU A 444 -4.55 4.66 15.11
N ILE A 445 -4.65 3.37 15.39
CA ILE A 445 -4.03 2.78 16.57
C ILE A 445 -2.82 1.97 16.12
N GLU A 446 -1.66 2.31 16.67
CA GLU A 446 -0.40 1.59 16.43
C GLU A 446 0.17 1.13 17.75
N GLU A 447 0.86 -0.03 17.76
CA GLU A 447 1.57 -0.55 18.93
C GLU A 447 3.06 -0.59 18.69
#